data_650da8d8007794a960702217229f9932
#
_entry.id   650da8d8007794a960702217229f9932
#
_cell.length_a   1.000
_cell.length_b   1.000
_cell.length_c   1.000
_cell.angle_alpha   90.00
_cell.angle_beta   90.00
_cell.angle_gamma   90.00
#
_symmetry.space_group_name_H-M   'P 1'
#
loop_
_entity.id
_entity.type
_entity.pdbx_description
1 polymer ?
#
loop_
_entity_poly.entity_id
_entity_poly.type
_entity_poly.pdbx_seq_one_letter_code
_entity_poly.pdbx_strand_id
1 'polypeptide(L)'
;MVLTGATLCAPGCSSKSKFKFDQMDVAPAVEELAEFSLGEYKIPIPVAVDDGAEAQVRRNRMQFDFQLYAVVNPKEQTQLADAWERHEGVIRDKVINICRSASIDELQEPELATLKARLTDVLASQLGENRLRQLLITDVVSRQL
;
A
#
# COMPACT_ATOMS: atom_id res chain seq x y z
N MET A 1 -31.37 37.72 -78.14
CA MET A 1 -31.94 37.33 -76.87
C MET A 1 -30.80 36.62 -76.07
N VAL A 2 -30.36 37.30 -75.05
CA VAL A 2 -29.16 36.96 -74.31
C VAL A 2 -29.62 36.33 -73.00
N LEU A 3 -29.11 35.13 -72.66
CA LEU A 3 -29.27 34.51 -71.38
C LEU A 3 -27.94 34.46 -70.67
N THR A 4 -27.86 35.23 -69.67
CA THR A 4 -26.71 35.36 -68.78
C THR A 4 -26.79 34.28 -67.67
N GLY A 5 -25.84 33.36 -67.63
CA GLY A 5 -25.68 32.37 -66.56
C GLY A 5 -24.80 32.92 -65.44
N ALA A 6 -25.34 32.99 -64.22
CA ALA A 6 -24.62 33.38 -63.04
C ALA A 6 -24.01 32.16 -62.35
N THR A 7 -22.64 32.15 -62.26
CA THR A 7 -21.89 31.13 -61.55
C THR A 7 -21.72 31.56 -60.09
N LEU A 8 -22.34 30.82 -59.14
CA LEU A 8 -22.11 31.00 -57.70
C LEU A 8 -20.86 30.25 -57.25
N CYS A 9 -19.81 31.00 -56.92
CA CYS A 9 -18.66 30.46 -56.17
C CYS A 9 -18.97 30.43 -54.68
N ALA A 10 -19.02 29.25 -54.06
CA ALA A 10 -19.06 29.07 -52.60
C ALA A 10 -17.64 29.16 -52.02
N PRO A 11 -17.37 29.99 -51.01
CA PRO A 11 -16.11 29.97 -50.31
C PRO A 11 -16.10 28.83 -49.32
N GLY A 12 -15.22 27.85 -49.54
CA GLY A 12 -14.95 26.77 -48.60
C GLY A 12 -14.27 27.31 -47.35
N CYS A 13 -14.94 27.27 -46.23
CA CYS A 13 -14.32 27.49 -44.91
C CYS A 13 -13.44 26.31 -44.53
N SER A 14 -12.14 26.43 -44.83
CA SER A 14 -11.11 25.57 -44.30
C SER A 14 -10.69 26.09 -42.91
N SER A 15 -11.44 25.77 -41.88
CA SER A 15 -10.98 25.98 -40.51
C SER A 15 -9.98 24.87 -40.16
N LYS A 16 -8.70 25.08 -40.43
CA LYS A 16 -7.63 24.30 -39.83
C LYS A 16 -7.56 24.63 -38.37
N SER A 17 -8.32 23.90 -37.55
CA SER A 17 -8.05 23.86 -36.12
C SER A 17 -6.71 23.20 -35.91
N LYS A 18 -5.69 24.01 -35.72
CA LYS A 18 -4.40 23.55 -35.21
C LYS A 18 -4.61 23.12 -33.77
N PHE A 19 -4.92 21.86 -33.57
CA PHE A 19 -4.81 21.22 -32.28
C PHE A 19 -3.34 21.25 -31.90
N LYS A 20 -2.97 22.18 -31.04
CA LYS A 20 -1.63 22.19 -30.44
C LYS A 20 -1.60 21.10 -29.37
N PHE A 21 -1.04 19.95 -29.72
CA PHE A 21 -0.70 18.86 -28.80
C PHE A 21 0.41 19.23 -27.80
N ASP A 22 1.01 20.43 -27.94
CA ASP A 22 2.14 20.90 -27.13
C ASP A 22 1.79 21.28 -25.67
N GLN A 23 0.55 21.13 -25.23
CA GLN A 23 0.13 21.48 -23.88
C GLN A 23 -0.25 20.26 -23.00
N MET A 24 0.00 19.04 -23.46
CA MET A 24 -0.25 17.83 -22.67
C MET A 24 1.01 17.15 -22.14
N ASP A 25 2.17 17.78 -22.21
CA ASP A 25 3.37 17.31 -21.51
C ASP A 25 3.43 17.85 -20.07
N VAL A 26 2.34 17.69 -19.33
CA VAL A 26 2.46 17.53 -17.88
C VAL A 26 2.72 16.04 -17.70
N ALA A 27 3.96 15.60 -17.87
CA ALA A 27 4.37 14.33 -17.32
C ALA A 27 3.93 14.34 -15.86
N PRO A 28 3.13 13.35 -15.40
CA PRO A 28 2.78 13.28 -13.99
C PRO A 28 4.10 13.35 -13.23
N ALA A 29 4.23 14.30 -12.32
CA ALA A 29 5.41 14.39 -11.47
C ALA A 29 5.51 13.03 -10.79
N VAL A 30 6.49 12.22 -11.21
CA VAL A 30 6.76 10.93 -10.58
C VAL A 30 7.18 11.29 -9.18
N GLU A 31 6.28 11.08 -8.23
CA GLU A 31 6.57 11.30 -6.83
C GLU A 31 7.65 10.27 -6.46
N GLU A 32 8.87 10.71 -6.25
CA GLU A 32 9.94 9.84 -5.76
C GLU A 32 9.53 9.36 -4.38
N LEU A 33 9.41 8.06 -4.21
CA LEU A 33 9.10 7.42 -2.94
C LEU A 33 10.33 6.68 -2.44
N ALA A 34 10.53 6.67 -1.14
CA ALA A 34 11.61 5.95 -0.48
C ALA A 34 11.04 4.86 0.43
N GLU A 35 11.72 3.74 0.50
CA GLU A 35 11.39 2.64 1.42
C GLU A 35 12.24 2.75 2.69
N PHE A 36 11.58 2.64 3.83
CA PHE A 36 12.19 2.62 5.15
C PHE A 36 11.88 1.30 5.83
N SER A 37 12.91 0.54 6.24
CA SER A 37 12.74 -0.73 6.92
C SER A 37 12.24 -0.53 8.35
N LEU A 38 11.12 -1.15 8.68
CA LEU A 38 10.58 -1.24 10.04
C LEU A 38 10.96 -2.55 10.74
N GLY A 39 11.77 -3.38 10.06
CA GLY A 39 12.39 -4.57 10.61
C GLY A 39 11.75 -5.89 10.20
N GLU A 40 12.39 -6.95 10.67
CA GLU A 40 11.96 -8.34 10.49
C GLU A 40 11.16 -8.79 11.72
N TYR A 41 10.11 -9.57 11.46
CA TYR A 41 9.23 -10.12 12.50
C TYR A 41 9.14 -11.64 12.34
N LYS A 42 9.23 -12.35 13.47
CA LYS A 42 9.08 -13.80 13.59
C LYS A 42 8.12 -14.07 14.73
N ILE A 43 6.85 -14.26 14.40
CA ILE A 43 5.77 -14.24 15.39
C ILE A 43 5.13 -15.62 15.50
N PRO A 44 5.19 -16.27 16.68
CA PRO A 44 4.42 -17.47 16.95
C PRO A 44 2.95 -17.11 17.20
N ILE A 45 2.05 -17.60 16.36
CA ILE A 45 0.62 -17.38 16.43
C ILE A 45 -0.06 -18.64 17.00
N PRO A 46 -0.86 -18.53 18.07
CA PRO A 46 -1.63 -19.65 18.57
C PRO A 46 -2.77 -19.98 17.60
N VAL A 47 -2.83 -21.22 17.15
CA VAL A 47 -3.92 -21.72 16.30
C VAL A 47 -4.86 -22.53 17.16
N ALA A 48 -6.11 -22.09 17.30
CA ALA A 48 -7.16 -22.91 17.91
C ALA A 48 -7.60 -23.97 16.89
N VAL A 49 -7.40 -25.24 17.20
CA VAL A 49 -7.97 -26.36 16.45
C VAL A 49 -9.22 -26.80 17.16
N ASP A 50 -10.35 -26.63 16.52
CA ASP A 50 -11.66 -27.07 17.04
C ASP A 50 -11.86 -28.55 16.70
N ASP A 51 -11.11 -29.40 17.38
CA ASP A 51 -11.25 -30.86 17.27
C ASP A 51 -12.34 -31.35 18.24
N GLY A 52 -13.59 -31.16 17.95
CA GLY A 52 -14.80 -31.55 18.67
C GLY A 52 -14.82 -32.85 19.54
N ALA A 53 -13.70 -33.34 20.04
CA ALA A 53 -13.56 -34.46 20.96
C ALA A 53 -12.49 -34.14 22.00
N GLU A 54 -12.94 -34.02 23.25
CA GLU A 54 -12.17 -34.06 24.49
C GLU A 54 -10.80 -33.34 24.45
N ALA A 55 -10.84 -32.11 24.84
CA ALA A 55 -9.83 -31.14 25.26
C ALA A 55 -8.39 -31.67 25.55
N GLN A 56 -7.71 -32.26 24.63
CA GLN A 56 -6.27 -32.12 24.56
C GLN A 56 -6.00 -30.92 23.67
N VAL A 57 -5.83 -29.77 24.29
CA VAL A 57 -5.35 -28.54 23.64
C VAL A 57 -3.95 -28.84 23.08
N ARG A 58 -3.90 -29.49 21.92
CA ARG A 58 -2.72 -29.45 21.07
C ARG A 58 -2.62 -28.00 20.64
N ARG A 59 -1.76 -27.25 21.32
CA ARG A 59 -1.42 -25.89 20.97
C ARG A 59 -0.63 -25.94 19.67
N ASN A 60 -1.34 -26.13 18.57
CA ASN A 60 -0.72 -25.93 17.26
C ASN A 60 -0.34 -24.47 17.19
N ARG A 61 0.93 -24.22 16.98
CA ARG A 61 1.46 -22.88 16.77
C ARG A 61 1.83 -22.77 15.30
N MET A 62 1.52 -21.62 14.74
CA MET A 62 1.99 -21.25 13.42
C MET A 62 3.08 -20.19 13.60
N GLN A 63 4.21 -20.37 12.94
CA GLN A 63 5.24 -19.35 12.83
C GLN A 63 4.91 -18.47 11.63
N PHE A 64 4.76 -17.16 11.86
CA PHE A 64 4.52 -16.17 10.82
C PHE A 64 5.71 -15.21 10.76
N ASP A 65 6.47 -15.32 9.68
CA ASP A 65 7.69 -14.54 9.44
C ASP A 65 7.43 -13.56 8.30
N PHE A 66 7.87 -12.31 8.44
CA PHE A 66 7.77 -11.30 7.40
C PHE A 66 8.71 -10.13 7.64
N GLN A 67 8.94 -9.33 6.59
CA GLN A 67 9.62 -8.04 6.67
C GLN A 67 8.61 -6.91 6.46
N LEU A 68 8.78 -5.83 7.19
CA LEU A 68 7.89 -4.67 7.17
C LEU A 68 8.64 -3.43 6.69
N TYR A 69 8.08 -2.73 5.70
CA TYR A 69 8.62 -1.48 5.17
C TYR A 69 7.56 -0.41 5.13
N ALA A 70 7.96 0.83 5.44
CA ALA A 70 7.16 2.02 5.22
C ALA A 70 7.59 2.70 3.92
N VAL A 71 6.65 3.02 3.06
CA VAL A 71 6.88 3.84 1.88
C VAL A 71 6.56 5.28 2.24
N VAL A 72 7.52 6.16 2.06
CA VAL A 72 7.46 7.55 2.51
C VAL A 72 8.02 8.51 1.46
N ASN A 73 7.71 9.79 1.60
CA ASN A 73 8.39 10.80 0.80
C ASN A 73 9.86 10.92 1.27
N PRO A 74 10.86 10.98 0.39
CA PRO A 74 12.27 11.11 0.75
C PRO A 74 12.57 12.27 1.71
N LYS A 75 11.82 13.36 1.58
CA LYS A 75 11.96 14.53 2.47
C LYS A 75 11.55 14.26 3.92
N GLU A 76 10.71 13.26 4.13
CA GLU A 76 10.18 12.90 5.45
C GLU A 76 10.95 11.72 6.08
N GLN A 77 11.86 11.09 5.32
CA GLN A 77 12.58 9.90 5.75
C GLN A 77 13.37 10.09 7.04
N THR A 78 14.05 11.25 7.19
CA THR A 78 14.82 11.56 8.41
C THR A 78 13.90 11.69 9.63
N GLN A 79 12.77 12.39 9.48
CA GLN A 79 11.80 12.56 10.56
C GLN A 79 11.13 11.23 10.94
N LEU A 80 10.91 10.36 9.94
CA LEU A 80 10.41 9.02 10.18
C LEU A 80 11.42 8.17 10.96
N ALA A 81 12.70 8.23 10.58
CA ALA A 81 13.77 7.53 11.27
C ALA A 81 13.87 7.95 12.75
N ASP A 82 13.80 9.26 13.02
CA ASP A 82 13.80 9.80 14.38
C ASP A 82 12.57 9.35 15.19
N ALA A 83 11.40 9.29 14.55
CA ALA A 83 10.18 8.80 15.20
C ALA A 83 10.24 7.29 15.46
N TRP A 84 10.79 6.53 14.52
CA TRP A 84 11.02 5.09 14.65
C TRP A 84 11.96 4.80 15.83
N GLU A 85 13.12 5.43 15.87
CA GLU A 85 14.11 5.21 16.94
C GLU A 85 13.53 5.47 18.34
N ARG A 86 12.69 6.50 18.46
CA ARG A 86 12.03 6.84 19.74
C ARG A 86 10.94 5.86 20.15
N HIS A 87 10.26 5.24 19.20
CA HIS A 87 9.06 4.43 19.45
C HIS A 87 9.19 2.98 19.03
N GLU A 88 10.39 2.53 18.62
CA GLU A 88 10.64 1.18 18.08
C GLU A 88 10.03 0.08 18.96
N GLY A 89 10.31 0.09 20.26
CA GLY A 89 9.79 -0.93 21.18
C GLY A 89 8.28 -0.98 21.23
N VAL A 90 7.64 0.19 21.32
CA VAL A 90 6.17 0.30 21.36
C VAL A 90 5.54 -0.16 20.04
N ILE A 91 6.17 0.21 18.94
CA ILE A 91 5.71 -0.17 17.59
C ILE A 91 5.83 -1.68 17.41
N ARG A 92 6.98 -2.27 17.76
CA ARG A 92 7.19 -3.73 17.69
C ARG A 92 6.17 -4.50 18.50
N ASP A 93 5.88 -4.08 19.73
CA ASP A 93 4.87 -4.70 20.57
C ASP A 93 3.48 -4.63 19.96
N LYS A 94 3.12 -3.49 19.39
CA LYS A 94 1.83 -3.32 18.71
C LYS A 94 1.71 -4.20 17.47
N VAL A 95 2.76 -4.27 16.64
CA VAL A 95 2.78 -5.16 15.46
C VAL A 95 2.60 -6.62 15.88
N ILE A 96 3.34 -7.07 16.90
CA ILE A 96 3.23 -8.45 17.42
C ILE A 96 1.81 -8.73 17.92
N ASN A 97 1.22 -7.81 18.66
CA ASN A 97 -0.14 -7.97 19.21
C ASN A 97 -1.20 -8.03 18.11
N ILE A 98 -1.08 -7.19 17.07
CA ILE A 98 -1.97 -7.22 15.91
C ILE A 98 -1.88 -8.58 15.20
N CYS A 99 -0.68 -9.06 14.91
CA CYS A 99 -0.48 -10.35 14.25
C CYS A 99 -1.02 -11.51 15.10
N ARG A 100 -0.82 -11.49 16.43
CA ARG A 100 -1.33 -12.53 17.33
C ARG A 100 -2.86 -12.53 17.48
N SER A 101 -3.49 -11.39 17.24
CA SER A 101 -4.95 -11.24 17.27
C SER A 101 -5.61 -11.43 15.89
N ALA A 102 -4.82 -11.59 14.83
CA ALA A 102 -5.32 -11.85 13.50
C ALA A 102 -5.86 -13.29 13.41
N SER A 103 -6.95 -13.46 12.67
CA SER A 103 -7.47 -14.78 12.34
C SER A 103 -6.58 -15.46 11.29
N ILE A 104 -6.69 -16.78 11.19
CA ILE A 104 -5.96 -17.54 10.15
C ILE A 104 -6.39 -17.07 8.76
N ASP A 105 -7.68 -16.79 8.57
CA ASP A 105 -8.22 -16.31 7.32
C ASP A 105 -7.60 -14.97 6.92
N GLU A 106 -7.44 -14.02 7.86
CA GLU A 106 -6.75 -12.74 7.61
C GLU A 106 -5.27 -12.94 7.22
N LEU A 107 -4.61 -13.95 7.81
CA LEU A 107 -3.21 -14.25 7.51
C LEU A 107 -3.02 -15.03 6.19
N GLN A 108 -4.10 -15.61 5.66
CA GLN A 108 -4.12 -16.30 4.38
C GLN A 108 -4.71 -15.44 3.25
N GLU A 109 -5.16 -14.24 3.55
CA GLU A 109 -5.66 -13.32 2.53
C GLU A 109 -4.59 -13.04 1.46
N PRO A 110 -4.96 -12.99 0.18
CA PRO A 110 -4.11 -12.44 -0.85
C PRO A 110 -3.68 -11.03 -0.47
N GLU A 111 -2.39 -10.74 -0.55
CA GLU A 111 -1.81 -9.43 -0.23
C GLU A 111 -1.93 -8.98 1.24
N LEU A 112 -2.49 -9.80 2.15
CA LEU A 112 -2.68 -9.48 3.57
C LEU A 112 -3.40 -8.14 3.80
N ALA A 113 -4.46 -7.87 3.02
CA ALA A 113 -5.11 -6.57 2.95
C ALA A 113 -5.64 -6.10 4.33
N THR A 114 -6.34 -6.98 5.05
CA THR A 114 -6.87 -6.68 6.39
C THR A 114 -5.75 -6.43 7.39
N LEU A 115 -4.72 -7.27 7.38
CA LEU A 115 -3.56 -7.10 8.27
C LEU A 115 -2.82 -5.78 7.98
N LYS A 116 -2.57 -5.45 6.69
CA LYS A 116 -1.95 -4.18 6.28
C LYS A 116 -2.75 -2.98 6.76
N ALA A 117 -4.07 -2.99 6.63
CA ALA A 117 -4.93 -1.90 7.07
C ALA A 117 -4.79 -1.67 8.58
N ARG A 118 -4.89 -2.72 9.39
CA ARG A 118 -4.75 -2.65 10.85
C ARG A 118 -3.36 -2.16 11.28
N LEU A 119 -2.31 -2.64 10.61
CA LEU A 119 -0.93 -2.19 10.86
C LEU A 119 -0.74 -0.73 10.46
N THR A 120 -1.30 -0.31 9.33
CA THR A 120 -1.21 1.08 8.85
C THR A 120 -1.81 2.05 9.86
N ASP A 121 -2.99 1.78 10.39
CA ASP A 121 -3.66 2.63 11.38
C ASP A 121 -2.82 2.82 12.65
N VAL A 122 -2.24 1.72 13.15
CA VAL A 122 -1.41 1.77 14.35
C VAL A 122 -0.08 2.47 14.10
N LEU A 123 0.57 2.19 12.97
CA LEU A 123 1.85 2.80 12.62
C LEU A 123 1.71 4.30 12.32
N ALA A 124 0.64 4.69 11.61
CA ALA A 124 0.35 6.10 11.34
C ALA A 124 0.21 6.92 12.63
N SER A 125 -0.43 6.35 13.64
CA SER A 125 -0.58 7.02 14.95
C SER A 125 0.75 7.25 15.68
N GLN A 126 1.76 6.41 15.46
CA GLN A 126 3.08 6.50 16.14
C GLN A 126 4.12 7.26 15.29
N LEU A 127 4.08 7.09 13.98
CA LEU A 127 5.07 7.65 13.06
C LEU A 127 4.63 8.99 12.46
N GLY A 128 3.34 9.34 12.57
CA GLY A 128 2.70 10.53 12.01
C GLY A 128 1.77 10.19 10.84
N GLU A 129 0.51 10.58 10.96
CA GLU A 129 -0.58 10.21 10.04
C GLU A 129 -0.32 10.56 8.57
N ASN A 130 0.43 11.63 8.30
CA ASN A 130 0.67 12.10 6.94
C ASN A 130 2.01 11.63 6.34
N ARG A 131 2.83 10.93 7.10
CA ARG A 131 4.17 10.52 6.67
C ARG A 131 4.19 9.17 6.00
N LEU A 132 3.30 8.26 6.41
CA LEU A 132 3.19 6.92 5.85
C LEU A 132 2.31 6.96 4.61
N ARG A 133 2.88 6.74 3.43
CA ARG A 133 2.15 6.65 2.16
C ARG A 133 1.57 5.26 1.95
N GLN A 134 2.39 4.26 2.22
CA GLN A 134 2.02 2.86 2.05
C GLN A 134 2.83 1.99 3.01
N LEU A 135 2.26 0.85 3.38
CA LEU A 135 2.94 -0.20 4.11
C LEU A 135 3.18 -1.39 3.19
N LEU A 136 4.40 -1.89 3.15
CA LEU A 136 4.75 -3.11 2.42
C LEU A 136 5.08 -4.21 3.41
N ILE A 137 4.52 -5.39 3.16
CA ILE A 137 4.85 -6.63 3.84
C ILE A 137 5.47 -7.55 2.80
N THR A 138 6.71 -7.97 3.03
CA THR A 138 7.47 -8.83 2.11
C THR A 138 8.01 -10.06 2.83
N ASP A 139 8.52 -11.01 2.06
CA ASP A 139 9.14 -12.24 2.57
C ASP A 139 8.25 -13.02 3.55
N VAL A 140 6.96 -13.08 3.21
CA VAL A 140 5.96 -13.73 4.06
C VAL A 140 6.15 -15.24 4.01
N VAL A 141 6.40 -15.84 5.17
CA VAL A 141 6.49 -17.29 5.34
C VAL A 141 5.63 -17.72 6.52
N SER A 142 4.73 -18.64 6.29
CA SER A 142 3.94 -19.29 7.33
C SER A 142 4.31 -20.76 7.45
N ARG A 143 4.63 -21.21 8.67
CA ARG A 143 5.00 -22.59 8.97
C ARG A 143 4.25 -23.10 10.19
N GLN A 144 3.74 -24.32 10.14
CA GLN A 144 3.22 -25.01 11.33
C GLN A 144 4.41 -25.48 12.19
N LEU A 145 4.31 -25.28 13.49
CA LEU A 145 5.29 -25.71 14.50
C LEU A 145 4.83 -26.98 15.20
#